data_206e02b78f4c469a3ba1e0385ad1e975
#
_entry.id   206e02b78f4c469a3ba1e0385ad1e975
#
_cell.length_a   1.000
_cell.length_b   1.000
_cell.length_c   1.000
_cell.angle_alpha   90.00
_cell.angle_beta   90.00
_cell.angle_gamma   90.00
#
_symmetry.space_group_name_H-M   'P 1'
#
loop_
_entity.id
_entity.type
_entity.pdbx_description
1 polymer ?
#
loop_
_entity_poly.entity_id
_entity_poly.type
_entity_poly.pdbx_seq_one_letter_code
_entity_poly.pdbx_strand_id
1 'polypeptide(L)'
;GETQDRLRGNRLFKPQIRALLRAATDGDLRVVFPMIKDVADWNRCVDEVNTCRDELLAEGRETGPMMLGCVVDMPSAAVMAGDMMEHGAQLMAVDIEDLTRYTLGLVQNPTAAVNQLTNPAVLRLVSGILEQAQEHGAQVYLCGITVAAVDAMPAYLKLGIRTFSAEPAALLPLKKLLMEQELTQ
;
A
#
# COMPACT_ATOMS: atom_id res chain seq x y z
N GLY A 1 7.04 13.43 -9.18
CA GLY A 1 7.16 13.19 -10.52
C GLY A 1 6.01 12.46 -11.19
N GLU A 2 6.13 11.17 -11.51
CA GLU A 2 5.21 10.48 -12.43
C GLU A 2 3.76 10.38 -11.94
N THR A 3 3.49 10.22 -10.65
CA THR A 3 2.10 10.09 -10.16
C THR A 3 1.39 11.43 -10.12
N GLN A 4 2.09 12.51 -9.77
CA GLN A 4 1.52 13.86 -9.89
C GLN A 4 1.28 14.25 -11.35
N ASP A 5 2.15 13.80 -12.27
CA ASP A 5 1.96 13.99 -13.69
C ASP A 5 0.82 13.10 -14.23
N ARG A 6 0.62 11.90 -13.66
CA ARG A 6 -0.53 11.05 -13.97
C ARG A 6 -1.85 11.61 -13.43
N LEU A 7 -1.86 12.18 -12.23
CA LEU A 7 -3.00 12.91 -11.67
C LEU A 7 -3.28 14.22 -12.44
N ARG A 8 -2.24 14.89 -12.95
CA ARG A 8 -2.38 16.07 -13.83
C ARG A 8 -2.67 15.71 -15.27
N GLY A 9 -2.22 14.56 -15.72
CA GLY A 9 -2.35 14.08 -17.10
C GLY A 9 -3.63 13.31 -17.42
N ASN A 10 -4.58 13.23 -16.53
CA ASN A 10 -5.98 12.79 -16.57
C ASN A 10 -6.45 11.76 -17.65
N ARG A 11 -5.61 11.37 -18.61
CA ARG A 11 -6.05 10.56 -19.75
C ARG A 11 -6.04 9.04 -19.47
N LEU A 12 -5.21 8.57 -18.51
CA LEU A 12 -5.12 7.13 -18.19
C LEU A 12 -5.71 6.80 -16.81
N PHE A 13 -5.64 7.71 -15.85
CA PHE A 13 -6.06 7.48 -14.47
C PHE A 13 -7.59 7.41 -14.36
N LYS A 14 -8.30 8.39 -14.92
CA LYS A 14 -9.77 8.44 -14.91
C LYS A 14 -10.43 7.21 -15.55
N PRO A 15 -10.05 6.75 -16.77
CA PRO A 15 -10.57 5.51 -17.34
C PRO A 15 -10.34 4.27 -16.48
N GLN A 16 -9.19 4.19 -15.78
CA GLN A 16 -8.90 3.07 -14.88
C GLN A 16 -9.83 3.09 -13.67
N ILE A 17 -10.02 4.24 -13.00
CA ILE A 17 -10.94 4.36 -11.87
C ILE A 17 -12.37 3.99 -12.31
N ARG A 18 -12.82 4.48 -13.45
CA ARG A 18 -14.16 4.16 -14.00
C ARG A 18 -14.32 2.66 -14.26
N ALA A 19 -13.29 2.00 -14.80
CA ALA A 19 -13.30 0.55 -15.00
C ALA A 19 -13.35 -0.23 -13.66
N LEU A 20 -12.57 0.21 -12.66
CA LEU A 20 -12.56 -0.39 -11.33
C LEU A 20 -13.91 -0.24 -10.62
N LEU A 21 -14.53 0.95 -10.68
CA LEU A 21 -15.85 1.20 -10.11
C LEU A 21 -16.94 0.30 -10.70
N ARG A 22 -16.86 0.02 -12.00
CA ARG A 22 -17.77 -0.92 -12.67
C ARG A 22 -17.48 -2.36 -12.30
N ALA A 23 -16.20 -2.77 -12.22
CA ALA A 23 -15.81 -4.11 -11.79
C ALA A 23 -16.19 -4.38 -10.33
N ALA A 24 -16.27 -3.36 -9.49
CA ALA A 24 -16.66 -3.48 -8.09
C ALA A 24 -18.12 -3.88 -7.88
N THR A 25 -18.95 -3.92 -8.93
CA THR A 25 -20.32 -4.47 -8.86
C THR A 25 -20.32 -6.00 -8.66
N ASP A 26 -19.24 -6.67 -9.08
CA ASP A 26 -19.14 -8.12 -9.11
C ASP A 26 -18.43 -8.71 -7.87
N GLY A 27 -17.92 -7.89 -6.96
CA GLY A 27 -17.25 -8.35 -5.75
C GLY A 27 -16.48 -7.29 -4.99
N ASP A 28 -15.81 -7.71 -3.92
CA ASP A 28 -14.99 -6.86 -3.07
C ASP A 28 -13.72 -6.40 -3.80
N LEU A 29 -13.67 -5.15 -4.18
CA LEU A 29 -12.52 -4.55 -4.82
C LEU A 29 -11.75 -3.68 -3.84
N ARG A 30 -10.43 -3.90 -3.78
CA ARG A 30 -9.49 -3.13 -2.97
C ARG A 30 -8.53 -2.38 -3.88
N VAL A 31 -8.45 -1.07 -3.69
CA VAL A 31 -7.63 -0.19 -4.52
C VAL A 31 -6.70 0.63 -3.64
N VAL A 32 -5.41 0.58 -3.93
CA VAL A 32 -4.40 1.38 -3.24
C VAL A 32 -3.70 2.31 -4.22
N PHE A 33 -3.53 3.56 -3.79
CA PHE A 33 -2.91 4.61 -4.59
C PHE A 33 -1.44 4.77 -4.20
N PRO A 34 -0.49 4.68 -5.15
CA PRO A 34 0.92 4.86 -4.87
C PRO A 34 1.31 6.35 -4.80
N MET A 35 2.48 6.62 -4.25
CA MET A 35 3.10 7.96 -4.21
C MET A 35 2.25 9.01 -3.48
N ILE A 36 1.49 8.61 -2.49
CA ILE A 36 0.73 9.49 -1.61
C ILE A 36 1.66 9.99 -0.51
N LYS A 37 1.88 11.29 -0.44
CA LYS A 37 2.81 11.90 0.51
C LYS A 37 2.13 12.39 1.78
N ASP A 38 0.88 12.83 1.65
CA ASP A 38 0.13 13.54 2.67
C ASP A 38 -1.39 13.41 2.45
N VAL A 39 -2.16 13.94 3.38
CA VAL A 39 -3.63 13.96 3.34
C VAL A 39 -4.17 14.69 2.11
N ALA A 40 -3.47 15.73 1.63
CA ALA A 40 -3.94 16.47 0.45
C ALA A 40 -3.84 15.62 -0.82
N ASP A 41 -2.77 14.81 -0.96
CA ASP A 41 -2.66 13.84 -2.05
C ASP A 41 -3.75 12.77 -1.94
N TRP A 42 -3.99 12.26 -0.74
CA TRP A 42 -5.04 11.28 -0.46
C TRP A 42 -6.43 11.81 -0.84
N ASN A 43 -6.79 12.98 -0.35
CA ASN A 43 -8.10 13.58 -0.62
C ASN A 43 -8.33 13.79 -2.13
N ARG A 44 -7.30 14.18 -2.89
CA ARG A 44 -7.41 14.29 -4.36
C ARG A 44 -7.75 12.96 -5.02
N CYS A 45 -7.17 11.86 -4.54
CA CYS A 45 -7.51 10.53 -5.07
C CYS A 45 -8.96 10.15 -4.76
N VAL A 46 -9.41 10.41 -3.53
CA VAL A 46 -10.80 10.15 -3.12
C VAL A 46 -11.78 10.99 -3.92
N ASP A 47 -11.50 12.28 -4.10
CA ASP A 47 -12.32 13.20 -4.90
C ASP A 47 -12.46 12.74 -6.36
N GLU A 48 -11.36 12.25 -6.96
CA GLU A 48 -11.39 11.71 -8.32
C GLU A 48 -12.23 10.44 -8.41
N VAL A 49 -12.14 9.54 -7.41
CA VAL A 49 -13.00 8.34 -7.35
C VAL A 49 -14.47 8.72 -7.25
N ASN A 50 -14.82 9.68 -6.40
CA ASN A 50 -16.18 10.16 -6.23
C ASN A 50 -16.70 10.82 -7.50
N THR A 51 -15.89 11.68 -8.13
CA THR A 51 -16.23 12.31 -9.42
C THR A 51 -16.53 11.27 -10.50
N CYS A 52 -15.67 10.25 -10.63
CA CYS A 52 -15.86 9.16 -11.58
C CYS A 52 -17.15 8.36 -11.30
N ARG A 53 -17.45 8.15 -10.02
CA ARG A 53 -18.66 7.46 -9.59
C ARG A 53 -19.91 8.25 -9.98
N ASP A 54 -19.94 9.53 -9.68
CA ASP A 54 -21.09 10.41 -9.97
C ASP A 54 -21.34 10.50 -11.48
N GLU A 55 -20.27 10.60 -12.28
CA GLU A 55 -20.38 10.59 -13.74
C GLU A 55 -20.97 9.28 -14.27
N LEU A 56 -20.49 8.12 -13.75
CA LEU A 56 -21.03 6.81 -14.16
C LEU A 56 -22.50 6.66 -13.82
N LEU A 57 -22.90 7.10 -12.62
CA LEU A 57 -24.30 7.08 -12.20
C LEU A 57 -25.17 7.99 -13.06
N ALA A 58 -24.68 9.19 -13.43
CA ALA A 58 -25.35 10.09 -14.33
C ALA A 58 -25.50 9.51 -15.76
N GLU A 59 -24.58 8.64 -16.18
CA GLU A 59 -24.66 7.89 -17.45
C GLU A 59 -25.58 6.65 -17.35
N GLY A 60 -26.23 6.41 -16.20
CA GLY A 60 -27.06 5.24 -15.96
C GLY A 60 -26.29 3.93 -15.81
N ARG A 61 -25.01 4.01 -15.42
CA ARG A 61 -24.15 2.84 -15.20
C ARG A 61 -24.04 2.53 -13.71
N GLU A 62 -24.09 1.24 -13.39
CA GLU A 62 -23.90 0.77 -12.03
C GLU A 62 -22.44 0.85 -11.58
N THR A 63 -22.24 1.12 -10.31
CA THR A 63 -20.92 1.12 -9.63
C THR A 63 -21.02 0.37 -8.31
N GLY A 64 -19.96 -0.37 -7.97
CA GLY A 64 -19.87 -1.07 -6.69
C GLY A 64 -19.05 -0.29 -5.65
N PRO A 65 -19.09 -0.74 -4.39
CA PRO A 65 -18.23 -0.22 -3.33
C PRO A 65 -16.79 -0.66 -3.58
N MET A 66 -15.84 0.23 -3.25
CA MET A 66 -14.42 -0.09 -3.24
C MET A 66 -13.83 0.26 -1.89
N MET A 67 -12.98 -0.63 -1.37
CA MET A 67 -12.13 -0.31 -0.24
C MET A 67 -10.89 0.42 -0.75
N LEU A 68 -10.66 1.64 -0.26
CA LEU A 68 -9.57 2.49 -0.75
C LEU A 68 -8.44 2.59 0.27
N GLY A 69 -7.23 2.72 -0.20
CA GLY A 69 -6.06 2.89 0.63
C GLY A 69 -4.85 3.46 -0.08
N CYS A 70 -3.74 3.52 0.63
CA CYS A 70 -2.47 4.06 0.16
C CYS A 70 -1.41 2.99 0.06
N VAL A 71 -0.54 3.11 -0.95
CA VAL A 71 0.79 2.47 -0.88
C VAL A 71 1.69 3.37 -0.05
N VAL A 72 2.25 2.80 1.02
CA VAL A 72 3.23 3.48 1.87
C VAL A 72 4.61 3.11 1.34
N ASP A 73 5.08 3.91 0.41
CA ASP A 73 6.35 3.74 -0.31
C ASP A 73 7.41 4.77 0.10
N MET A 74 7.05 5.75 0.92
CA MET A 74 7.97 6.78 1.40
C MET A 74 7.75 7.16 2.87
N PRO A 75 8.77 7.70 3.57
CA PRO A 75 8.69 8.04 5.00
C PRO A 75 7.56 9.02 5.33
N SER A 76 7.29 9.99 4.47
CA SER A 76 6.20 10.95 4.69
C SER A 76 4.84 10.25 4.76
N ALA A 77 4.57 9.29 3.86
CA ALA A 77 3.36 8.49 3.90
C ALA A 77 3.26 7.65 5.18
N ALA A 78 4.39 7.09 5.64
CA ALA A 78 4.42 6.31 6.88
C ALA A 78 4.10 7.17 8.11
N VAL A 79 4.65 8.38 8.19
CA VAL A 79 4.40 9.33 9.28
C VAL A 79 2.95 9.83 9.27
N MET A 80 2.40 10.09 8.08
CA MET A 80 1.03 10.61 7.89
C MET A 80 -0.04 9.51 7.76
N ALA A 81 0.31 8.25 8.02
CA ALA A 81 -0.61 7.13 7.84
C ALA A 81 -1.89 7.27 8.68
N GLY A 82 -1.76 7.66 9.95
CA GLY A 82 -2.90 7.90 10.84
C GLY A 82 -3.84 8.99 10.32
N ASP A 83 -3.27 10.11 9.87
CA ASP A 83 -4.05 11.21 9.30
C ASP A 83 -4.81 10.78 8.03
N MET A 84 -4.19 9.96 7.18
CA MET A 84 -4.87 9.42 6.00
C MET A 84 -5.98 8.43 6.38
N MET A 85 -5.78 7.61 7.42
CA MET A 85 -6.82 6.71 7.96
C MET A 85 -7.98 7.49 8.57
N GLU A 86 -7.72 8.57 9.31
CA GLU A 86 -8.72 9.49 9.82
C GLU A 86 -9.57 10.10 8.69
N HIS A 87 -8.96 10.32 7.51
CA HIS A 87 -9.62 10.77 6.29
C HIS A 87 -10.14 9.62 5.40
N GLY A 88 -10.34 8.43 5.98
CA GLY A 88 -11.05 7.33 5.34
C GLY A 88 -10.19 6.33 4.56
N ALA A 89 -8.87 6.36 4.67
CA ALA A 89 -8.04 5.29 4.13
C ALA A 89 -8.23 4.00 4.95
N GLN A 90 -8.64 2.93 4.29
CA GLN A 90 -8.99 1.66 4.93
C GLN A 90 -7.88 0.60 4.79
N LEU A 91 -6.93 0.85 3.89
CA LEU A 91 -5.84 -0.06 3.55
C LEU A 91 -4.52 0.68 3.53
N MET A 92 -3.49 0.10 4.15
CA MET A 92 -2.09 0.54 4.05
C MET A 92 -1.25 -0.59 3.46
N ALA A 93 -0.89 -0.45 2.19
CA ALA A 93 0.02 -1.36 1.50
C ALA A 93 1.45 -0.85 1.67
N VAL A 94 2.19 -1.40 2.61
CA VAL A 94 3.57 -0.96 2.86
C VAL A 94 4.50 -1.60 1.84
N ASP A 95 5.00 -0.81 0.90
CA ASP A 95 6.07 -1.23 0.00
C ASP A 95 7.41 -1.14 0.75
N ILE A 96 7.83 -2.30 1.24
CA ILE A 96 8.97 -2.37 2.14
C ILE A 96 10.30 -2.02 1.47
N GLU A 97 10.47 -2.38 0.20
CA GLU A 97 11.71 -2.08 -0.51
C GLU A 97 11.80 -0.58 -0.82
N ASP A 98 10.74 0.02 -1.30
CA ASP A 98 10.69 1.45 -1.58
C ASP A 98 10.73 2.28 -0.29
N LEU A 99 9.97 1.92 0.74
CA LEU A 99 10.03 2.59 2.04
C LEU A 99 11.45 2.56 2.61
N THR A 100 12.15 1.42 2.55
CA THR A 100 13.54 1.31 3.00
C THR A 100 14.46 2.20 2.18
N ARG A 101 14.32 2.15 0.87
CA ARG A 101 15.14 2.90 -0.08
C ARG A 101 15.03 4.41 0.16
N TYR A 102 13.84 4.93 0.33
CA TYR A 102 13.61 6.35 0.58
C TYR A 102 13.97 6.76 2.02
N THR A 103 13.70 5.91 3.01
CA THR A 103 14.03 6.19 4.41
C THR A 103 15.53 6.34 4.62
N LEU A 104 16.33 5.49 3.97
CA LEU A 104 17.77 5.46 4.15
C LEU A 104 18.55 6.22 3.07
N GLY A 105 17.87 6.91 2.16
CA GLY A 105 18.52 7.65 1.07
C GLY A 105 19.21 6.75 0.04
N LEU A 106 18.82 5.49 -0.09
CA LEU A 106 19.42 4.48 -0.97
C LEU A 106 18.77 4.45 -2.37
N VAL A 107 18.24 5.58 -2.83
CA VAL A 107 17.46 5.67 -4.08
C VAL A 107 18.24 5.20 -5.30
N GLN A 108 19.55 5.43 -5.32
CA GLN A 108 20.45 5.04 -6.42
C GLN A 108 20.98 3.61 -6.30
N ASN A 109 20.66 2.89 -5.19
CA ASN A 109 21.18 1.55 -4.93
C ASN A 109 20.11 0.61 -4.36
N PRO A 110 19.23 0.08 -5.21
CA PRO A 110 18.15 -0.83 -4.76
C PRO A 110 18.67 -2.08 -4.04
N THR A 111 19.78 -2.66 -4.51
CA THR A 111 20.38 -3.85 -3.88
C THR A 111 20.84 -3.57 -2.44
N ALA A 112 21.39 -2.38 -2.17
CA ALA A 112 21.75 -1.99 -0.82
C ALA A 112 20.50 -1.83 0.08
N ALA A 113 19.38 -1.37 -0.47
CA ALA A 113 18.12 -1.24 0.25
C ALA A 113 17.60 -2.61 0.72
N VAL A 114 17.62 -3.62 -0.13
CA VAL A 114 17.17 -4.99 0.22
C VAL A 114 17.96 -5.55 1.42
N ASN A 115 19.25 -5.25 1.54
CA ASN A 115 20.07 -5.67 2.69
C ASN A 115 19.77 -4.89 3.98
N GLN A 116 18.90 -3.87 3.94
CA GLN A 116 18.55 -2.98 5.05
C GLN A 116 17.07 -3.03 5.44
N LEU A 117 16.33 -4.00 4.94
CA LEU A 117 14.87 -4.09 5.18
C LEU A 117 14.52 -4.21 6.68
N THR A 118 15.41 -4.74 7.50
CA THR A 118 15.24 -4.83 8.97
C THR A 118 15.92 -3.69 9.73
N ASN A 119 16.30 -2.60 9.05
CA ASN A 119 16.87 -1.44 9.71
C ASN A 119 15.89 -0.89 10.76
N PRO A 120 16.37 -0.56 11.99
CA PRO A 120 15.49 -0.09 13.06
C PRO A 120 14.64 1.13 12.71
N ALA A 121 15.11 2.03 11.84
CA ALA A 121 14.32 3.17 11.38
C ALA A 121 13.11 2.73 10.57
N VAL A 122 13.28 1.76 9.67
CA VAL A 122 12.20 1.21 8.84
C VAL A 122 11.20 0.45 9.71
N LEU A 123 11.69 -0.42 10.62
CA LEU A 123 10.82 -1.17 11.53
C LEU A 123 10.00 -0.24 12.43
N ARG A 124 10.55 0.88 12.90
CA ARG A 124 9.80 1.89 13.68
C ARG A 124 8.70 2.56 12.86
N LEU A 125 8.95 2.89 11.60
CA LEU A 125 7.92 3.44 10.73
C LEU A 125 6.77 2.45 10.55
N VAL A 126 7.08 1.17 10.30
CA VAL A 126 6.06 0.12 10.14
C VAL A 126 5.30 -0.12 11.45
N SER A 127 5.98 -0.12 12.61
CA SER A 127 5.32 -0.21 13.92
C SER A 127 4.32 0.93 14.12
N GLY A 128 4.71 2.17 13.81
CA GLY A 128 3.83 3.32 13.91
C GLY A 128 2.60 3.21 13.00
N ILE A 129 2.75 2.69 11.78
CA ILE A 129 1.62 2.44 10.89
C ILE A 129 0.67 1.41 11.49
N LEU A 130 1.19 0.32 12.09
CA LEU A 130 0.38 -0.73 12.71
C LEU A 130 -0.40 -0.21 13.94
N GLU A 131 0.23 0.62 14.77
CA GLU A 131 -0.42 1.26 15.92
C GLU A 131 -1.59 2.13 15.47
N GLN A 132 -1.37 3.01 14.48
CA GLN A 132 -2.42 3.85 13.92
C GLN A 132 -3.52 3.03 13.24
N ALA A 133 -3.16 1.98 12.51
CA ALA A 133 -4.13 1.10 11.87
C ALA A 133 -5.03 0.38 12.88
N GLN A 134 -4.50 0.00 14.03
CA GLN A 134 -5.28 -0.59 15.11
C GLN A 134 -6.29 0.41 15.69
N GLU A 135 -5.89 1.67 15.86
CA GLU A 135 -6.77 2.74 16.37
C GLU A 135 -7.90 3.06 15.39
N HIS A 136 -7.62 3.07 14.09
CA HIS A 136 -8.59 3.42 13.05
C HIS A 136 -9.30 2.22 12.41
N GLY A 137 -8.97 0.98 12.78
CA GLY A 137 -9.55 -0.23 12.20
C GLY A 137 -9.15 -0.47 10.74
N ALA A 138 -8.01 0.08 10.29
CA ALA A 138 -7.50 -0.09 8.94
C ALA A 138 -6.71 -1.41 8.81
N GLN A 139 -6.62 -1.92 7.59
CA GLN A 139 -5.83 -3.11 7.28
C GLN A 139 -4.43 -2.72 6.82
N VAL A 140 -3.41 -3.44 7.30
CA VAL A 140 -2.02 -3.27 6.88
C VAL A 140 -1.50 -4.55 6.27
N TYR A 141 -0.83 -4.45 5.14
CA TYR A 141 -0.10 -5.57 4.54
C TYR A 141 1.21 -5.09 3.92
N LEU A 142 2.18 -5.99 3.84
CA LEU A 142 3.41 -5.71 3.11
C LEU A 142 3.24 -6.05 1.63
N CYS A 143 3.80 -5.22 0.78
CA CYS A 143 3.92 -5.46 -0.65
C CYS A 143 5.34 -5.16 -1.15
N GLY A 144 5.57 -5.37 -2.45
CA GLY A 144 6.89 -5.19 -3.03
C GLY A 144 7.91 -6.26 -2.59
N ILE A 145 7.44 -7.46 -2.16
CA ILE A 145 8.31 -8.50 -1.64
C ILE A 145 8.90 -9.28 -2.83
N THR A 146 10.20 -9.09 -3.04
CA THR A 146 11.00 -9.89 -3.99
C THR A 146 11.58 -11.14 -3.30
N VAL A 147 12.16 -12.06 -4.08
CA VAL A 147 12.85 -13.24 -3.52
C VAL A 147 13.93 -12.84 -2.53
N ALA A 148 14.66 -11.77 -2.82
CA ALA A 148 15.74 -11.27 -1.97
C ALA A 148 15.24 -10.67 -0.64
N ALA A 149 13.98 -10.28 -0.55
CA ALA A 149 13.37 -9.72 0.65
C ALA A 149 12.80 -10.78 1.62
N VAL A 150 12.66 -12.03 1.19
CA VAL A 150 11.97 -13.07 1.97
C VAL A 150 12.60 -13.29 3.36
N ASP A 151 13.91 -13.26 3.45
CA ASP A 151 14.63 -13.50 4.72
C ASP A 151 14.40 -12.41 5.78
N ALA A 152 13.90 -11.23 5.38
CA ALA A 152 13.53 -10.15 6.29
C ALA A 152 12.15 -10.35 6.94
N MET A 153 11.29 -11.20 6.39
CA MET A 153 9.88 -11.34 6.80
C MET A 153 9.66 -11.77 8.25
N PRO A 154 10.52 -12.58 8.88
CA PRO A 154 10.36 -12.89 10.31
C PRO A 154 10.34 -11.67 11.23
N ALA A 155 11.08 -10.61 10.89
CA ALA A 155 11.06 -9.37 11.66
C ALA A 155 9.68 -8.68 11.59
N TYR A 156 9.05 -8.70 10.43
CA TYR A 156 7.73 -8.11 10.23
C TYR A 156 6.59 -8.93 10.83
N LEU A 157 6.73 -10.27 10.84
CA LEU A 157 5.82 -11.14 11.58
C LEU A 157 5.83 -10.81 13.09
N LYS A 158 7.02 -10.56 13.67
CA LYS A 158 7.18 -10.15 15.07
C LYS A 158 6.53 -8.80 15.36
N LEU A 159 6.51 -7.88 14.40
CA LEU A 159 5.79 -6.61 14.53
C LEU A 159 4.26 -6.75 14.48
N GLY A 160 3.75 -7.87 13.99
CA GLY A 160 2.31 -8.10 13.88
C GLY A 160 1.76 -8.12 12.45
N ILE A 161 2.59 -7.99 11.43
CA ILE A 161 2.15 -8.15 10.03
C ILE A 161 1.72 -9.61 9.81
N ARG A 162 0.56 -9.79 9.15
CA ARG A 162 -0.01 -11.12 8.86
C ARG A 162 -0.40 -11.30 7.40
N THR A 163 -0.36 -10.24 6.61
CA THR A 163 -0.74 -10.26 5.19
C THR A 163 0.41 -9.77 4.34
N PHE A 164 0.71 -10.51 3.29
CA PHE A 164 1.85 -10.29 2.41
C PHE A 164 1.42 -10.38 0.95
N SER A 165 1.92 -9.48 0.12
CA SER A 165 1.83 -9.51 -1.33
C SER A 165 3.23 -9.55 -1.91
N ALA A 166 3.54 -10.60 -2.65
CA ALA A 166 4.87 -10.86 -3.16
C ALA A 166 4.84 -11.10 -4.68
N GLU A 167 5.97 -10.87 -5.33
CA GLU A 167 6.13 -11.28 -6.73
C GLU A 167 5.96 -12.81 -6.88
N PRO A 168 5.55 -13.32 -8.04
CA PRO A 168 5.31 -14.75 -8.23
C PRO A 168 6.48 -15.65 -7.84
N ALA A 169 7.72 -15.22 -8.11
CA ALA A 169 8.93 -15.96 -7.78
C ALA A 169 9.17 -16.06 -6.27
N ALA A 170 8.73 -15.07 -5.48
CA ALA A 170 8.88 -15.02 -4.04
C ALA A 170 7.77 -15.79 -3.28
N LEU A 171 6.65 -16.11 -3.90
CA LEU A 171 5.49 -16.74 -3.23
C LEU A 171 5.83 -18.07 -2.56
N LEU A 172 6.52 -18.96 -3.26
CA LEU A 172 6.87 -20.28 -2.71
C LEU A 172 7.90 -20.21 -1.59
N PRO A 173 9.03 -19.49 -1.74
CA PRO A 173 9.96 -19.23 -0.65
C PRO A 173 9.30 -18.59 0.58
N LEU A 174 8.48 -17.56 0.37
CA LEU A 174 7.77 -16.88 1.46
C LEU A 174 6.82 -17.83 2.19
N LYS A 175 6.01 -18.60 1.45
CA LYS A 175 5.09 -19.55 2.05
C LYS A 175 5.82 -20.59 2.90
N LYS A 176 6.95 -21.13 2.43
CA LYS A 176 7.77 -22.07 3.16
C LYS A 176 8.26 -21.44 4.47
N LEU A 177 8.81 -20.25 4.42
CA LEU A 177 9.29 -19.52 5.59
C LEU A 177 8.18 -19.28 6.62
N LEU A 178 6.99 -18.85 6.19
CA LEU A 178 5.84 -18.61 7.07
C LEU A 178 5.40 -19.89 7.79
N MET A 179 5.34 -21.03 7.09
CA MET A 179 4.98 -22.31 7.68
C MET A 179 6.02 -22.78 8.72
N GLU A 180 7.31 -22.57 8.49
CA GLU A 180 8.38 -22.89 9.43
C GLU A 180 8.29 -22.04 10.72
N GLN A 181 7.86 -20.77 10.61
CA GLN A 181 7.67 -19.89 11.76
C GLN A 181 6.45 -20.27 12.61
N GLU A 182 5.37 -20.77 12.01
CA GLU A 182 4.18 -21.24 12.74
C GLU A 182 4.45 -22.53 13.54
N LEU A 183 5.36 -23.38 13.05
CA LEU A 183 5.75 -24.63 13.73
C LEU A 183 6.69 -24.41 14.93
N THR A 184 7.23 -23.19 15.09
CA THR A 184 8.21 -22.84 16.12
C THR A 184 7.62 -22.01 17.28
N GLN A 185 6.35 -21.68 17.22
CA GLN A 185 5.56 -21.01 18.27
C GLN A 185 4.70 -22.02 19.02
#